data_38f2a36834be8ba9ff3defe5a0f9b124
#
_entry.id   38f2a36834be8ba9ff3defe5a0f9b124
#
_cell.length_a   1.000
_cell.length_b   1.000
_cell.length_c   1.000
_cell.angle_alpha   90.00
_cell.angle_beta   90.00
_cell.angle_gamma   90.00
#
_symmetry.space_group_name_H-M   'P 1'
#
loop_
_entity.id
_entity.type
_entity.pdbx_description
1 polymer ?
#
loop_
_entity_poly.entity_id
_entity_poly.type
_entity_poly.pdbx_seq_one_letter_code
_entity_poly.pdbx_strand_id
1 'polypeptide(L)'
;MSTQLEQAHNTEKESPQQAAEIYKAVLHADSSSDVGTAERETALLSLAALYERMQDASALMELINNAQGFLVSVPRAKSSRLVRLLVDRFNGIRGGIQPQINTCQGMIEWSKSENREYLRQALETRLVSLYLDSHKYTDSLNLIAKLLAELKKLDDKMQLVEVHLLESRTFMALKNLPKSRAALTSARTAANSIYTPPPLQAQLDLQSGILHSEEGDFKTAYSYFFETMEGIAVYANPKGPTKGEASDDI
;
A
#
# COMPACT_ATOMS: atom_id res chain seq x y z
N MET A 1 5.23 -27.32 8.53
CA MET A 1 4.59 -27.02 7.22
C MET A 1 3.99 -28.30 6.71
N SER A 2 2.80 -28.27 6.13
CA SER A 2 2.24 -29.48 5.56
C SER A 2 3.09 -29.95 4.38
N THR A 3 3.19 -31.27 4.18
CA THR A 3 3.91 -31.88 3.05
C THR A 3 3.46 -31.34 1.71
N GLN A 4 2.22 -30.87 1.60
CA GLN A 4 1.65 -30.27 0.39
C GLN A 4 2.22 -28.88 0.06
N LEU A 5 2.47 -28.03 1.08
CA LEU A 5 3.09 -26.72 0.87
C LEU A 5 4.57 -26.83 0.46
N GLU A 6 5.28 -27.80 1.03
CA GLU A 6 6.67 -28.09 0.64
C GLU A 6 6.75 -28.64 -0.79
N GLN A 7 5.83 -29.52 -1.17
CA GLN A 7 5.69 -30.01 -2.54
C GLN A 7 5.37 -28.87 -3.52
N ALA A 8 4.41 -28.02 -3.19
CA ALA A 8 4.07 -26.85 -4.01
C ALA A 8 5.28 -25.91 -4.19
N HIS A 9 6.04 -25.66 -3.14
CA HIS A 9 7.23 -24.81 -3.22
C HIS A 9 8.35 -25.42 -4.07
N ASN A 10 8.54 -26.73 -4.02
CA ASN A 10 9.53 -27.44 -4.83
C ASN A 10 9.14 -27.47 -6.32
N THR A 11 7.84 -27.67 -6.61
CA THR A 11 7.32 -27.69 -7.98
C THR A 11 7.20 -26.28 -8.59
N GLU A 12 7.25 -25.20 -7.78
CA GLU A 12 7.12 -23.81 -8.25
C GLU A 12 8.19 -23.41 -9.29
N LYS A 13 9.41 -23.99 -9.17
CA LYS A 13 10.52 -23.71 -10.11
C LYS A 13 10.42 -24.49 -11.41
N GLU A 14 9.84 -25.70 -11.37
CA GLU A 14 9.78 -26.61 -12.51
C GLU A 14 8.49 -26.42 -13.33
N SER A 15 7.36 -26.28 -12.62
CA SER A 15 6.04 -26.17 -13.24
C SER A 15 5.11 -25.23 -12.44
N PRO A 16 5.14 -23.92 -12.71
CA PRO A 16 4.37 -22.94 -11.95
C PRO A 16 2.85 -23.17 -12.00
N GLN A 17 2.34 -23.73 -13.10
CA GLN A 17 0.91 -24.04 -13.22
C GLN A 17 0.47 -25.16 -12.29
N GLN A 18 1.27 -26.23 -12.15
CA GLN A 18 0.97 -27.34 -11.23
C GLN A 18 1.09 -26.87 -9.75
N ALA A 19 2.07 -26.04 -9.46
CA ALA A 19 2.18 -25.42 -8.14
C ALA A 19 0.94 -24.59 -7.79
N ALA A 20 0.40 -23.82 -8.75
CA ALA A 20 -0.82 -23.03 -8.57
C ALA A 20 -2.03 -23.93 -8.25
N GLU A 21 -2.17 -25.09 -8.89
CA GLU A 21 -3.27 -26.03 -8.58
C GLU A 21 -3.14 -26.63 -7.18
N ILE A 22 -1.93 -26.97 -6.73
CA ILE A 22 -1.70 -27.47 -5.37
C ILE A 22 -2.05 -26.38 -4.33
N TYR A 23 -1.62 -25.13 -4.54
CA TYR A 23 -1.97 -24.03 -3.65
C TYR A 23 -3.48 -23.77 -3.61
N LYS A 24 -4.16 -23.85 -4.76
CA LYS A 24 -5.63 -23.74 -4.81
C LYS A 24 -6.31 -24.88 -4.04
N ALA A 25 -5.84 -26.10 -4.19
CA ALA A 25 -6.36 -27.24 -3.44
C ALA A 25 -6.24 -27.06 -1.92
N VAL A 26 -5.10 -26.53 -1.44
CA VAL A 26 -4.89 -26.20 -0.02
C VAL A 26 -5.82 -25.09 0.46
N LEU A 27 -6.10 -24.08 -0.38
CA LEU A 27 -7.02 -22.99 -0.06
C LEU A 27 -8.47 -23.45 0.05
N HIS A 28 -8.90 -24.37 -0.82
CA HIS A 28 -10.27 -24.90 -0.88
C HIS A 28 -10.49 -26.12 0.03
N ALA A 29 -9.44 -26.62 0.71
CA ALA A 29 -9.60 -27.70 1.67
C ALA A 29 -10.60 -27.29 2.77
N ASP A 30 -11.59 -28.15 3.05
CA ASP A 30 -12.63 -27.90 4.03
C ASP A 30 -12.08 -27.62 5.42
N SER A 31 -12.83 -26.85 6.22
CA SER A 31 -12.48 -26.50 7.62
C SER A 31 -12.37 -27.72 8.54
N SER A 32 -12.82 -28.88 8.08
CA SER A 32 -12.71 -30.18 8.74
C SER A 32 -11.42 -30.94 8.42
N SER A 33 -10.61 -30.47 7.46
CA SER A 33 -9.30 -31.05 7.15
C SER A 33 -8.24 -30.50 8.10
N ASP A 34 -7.18 -31.28 8.36
CA ASP A 34 -6.04 -30.94 9.24
C ASP A 34 -5.23 -29.69 8.79
N VAL A 35 -5.69 -28.98 7.74
CA VAL A 35 -5.04 -27.78 7.19
C VAL A 35 -5.39 -26.57 8.06
N GLY A 36 -4.44 -26.10 8.83
CA GLY A 36 -4.59 -24.94 9.71
C GLY A 36 -4.79 -23.61 8.96
N THR A 37 -5.44 -22.63 9.60
CA THR A 37 -5.63 -21.28 9.04
C THR A 37 -4.32 -20.62 8.63
N ALA A 38 -3.21 -20.88 9.34
CA ALA A 38 -1.88 -20.37 9.02
C ALA A 38 -1.32 -20.95 7.70
N GLU A 39 -1.62 -22.20 7.41
CA GLU A 39 -1.19 -22.85 6.16
C GLU A 39 -1.96 -22.33 4.97
N ARG A 40 -3.26 -22.06 5.13
CA ARG A 40 -4.07 -21.41 4.09
C ARG A 40 -3.62 -19.97 3.83
N GLU A 41 -3.26 -19.21 4.87
CA GLU A 41 -2.66 -17.87 4.73
C GLU A 41 -1.36 -17.94 3.92
N THR A 42 -0.49 -18.90 4.24
CA THR A 42 0.77 -19.09 3.51
C THR A 42 0.52 -19.49 2.06
N ALA A 43 -0.41 -20.42 1.81
CA ALA A 43 -0.80 -20.84 0.47
C ALA A 43 -1.33 -19.64 -0.36
N LEU A 44 -2.19 -18.80 0.24
CA LEU A 44 -2.76 -17.62 -0.40
C LEU A 44 -1.67 -16.62 -0.82
N LEU A 45 -0.72 -16.33 0.09
CA LEU A 45 0.36 -15.39 -0.18
C LEU A 45 1.37 -15.94 -1.20
N SER A 46 1.68 -17.26 -1.14
CA SER A 46 2.56 -17.92 -2.09
C SER A 46 1.94 -17.96 -3.49
N LEU A 47 0.65 -18.27 -3.58
CA LEU A 47 -0.07 -18.26 -4.86
C LEU A 47 -0.14 -16.85 -5.46
N ALA A 48 -0.38 -15.82 -4.65
CA ALA A 48 -0.35 -14.44 -5.11
C ALA A 48 1.05 -14.02 -5.61
N ALA A 49 2.12 -14.44 -4.92
CA ALA A 49 3.50 -14.21 -5.35
C ALA A 49 3.83 -14.96 -6.66
N LEU A 50 3.27 -16.14 -6.84
CA LEU A 50 3.42 -16.91 -8.08
C LEU A 50 2.77 -16.19 -9.27
N TYR A 51 1.51 -15.70 -9.11
CA TYR A 51 0.83 -14.92 -10.15
C TYR A 51 1.52 -13.60 -10.47
N GLU A 52 2.10 -12.93 -9.47
CA GLU A 52 2.94 -11.75 -9.67
C GLU A 52 4.16 -12.08 -10.57
N ARG A 53 4.86 -13.19 -10.33
CA ARG A 53 5.98 -13.64 -11.17
C ARG A 53 5.53 -14.05 -12.58
N MET A 54 4.38 -14.69 -12.69
CA MET A 54 3.79 -15.06 -13.98
C MET A 54 3.23 -13.86 -14.75
N GLN A 55 3.17 -12.68 -14.11
CA GLN A 55 2.59 -11.45 -14.68
C GLN A 55 1.10 -11.62 -15.06
N ASP A 56 0.37 -12.48 -14.36
CA ASP A 56 -1.06 -12.74 -14.60
C ASP A 56 -1.94 -11.98 -13.64
N ALA A 57 -2.34 -10.77 -14.04
CA ALA A 57 -3.23 -9.92 -13.28
C ALA A 57 -4.65 -10.49 -13.15
N SER A 58 -5.11 -11.23 -14.17
CA SER A 58 -6.46 -11.81 -14.20
C SER A 58 -6.60 -12.92 -13.16
N ALA A 59 -5.62 -13.82 -13.11
CA ALA A 59 -5.59 -14.91 -12.13
C ALA A 59 -5.46 -14.36 -10.69
N LEU A 60 -4.69 -13.29 -10.49
CA LEU A 60 -4.59 -12.64 -9.17
C LEU A 60 -5.91 -11.98 -8.76
N MET A 61 -6.62 -11.34 -9.68
CA MET A 61 -7.95 -10.76 -9.41
C MET A 61 -8.96 -11.85 -9.01
N GLU A 62 -9.01 -12.96 -9.76
CA GLU A 62 -9.88 -14.11 -9.44
C GLU A 62 -9.53 -14.71 -8.08
N LEU A 63 -8.24 -14.87 -7.77
CA LEU A 63 -7.79 -15.36 -6.47
C LEU A 63 -8.34 -14.50 -5.32
N ILE A 64 -8.24 -13.17 -5.42
CA ILE A 64 -8.71 -12.25 -4.38
C ILE A 64 -10.22 -12.34 -4.23
N ASN A 65 -10.97 -12.42 -5.32
CA ASN A 65 -12.43 -12.56 -5.29
C ASN A 65 -12.84 -13.89 -4.65
N ASN A 66 -12.18 -15.00 -4.98
CA ASN A 66 -12.46 -16.31 -4.41
C ASN A 66 -12.03 -16.44 -2.94
N ALA A 67 -11.03 -15.66 -2.51
CA ALA A 67 -10.55 -15.66 -1.14
C ALA A 67 -11.48 -14.94 -0.14
N GLN A 68 -12.54 -14.23 -0.59
CA GLN A 68 -13.44 -13.48 0.30
C GLN A 68 -14.07 -14.37 1.39
N GLY A 69 -14.50 -15.57 1.05
CA GLY A 69 -15.04 -16.54 2.03
C GLY A 69 -14.03 -16.90 3.12
N PHE A 70 -12.78 -17.13 2.76
CA PHE A 70 -11.68 -17.37 3.71
C PHE A 70 -11.38 -16.12 4.55
N LEU A 71 -11.36 -14.93 3.96
CA LEU A 71 -11.09 -13.66 4.64
C LEU A 71 -12.14 -13.32 5.71
N VAL A 72 -13.37 -13.82 5.60
CA VAL A 72 -14.40 -13.68 6.64
C VAL A 72 -14.08 -14.56 7.85
N SER A 73 -13.56 -15.77 7.63
CA SER A 73 -13.23 -16.71 8.70
C SER A 73 -12.01 -16.32 9.54
N VAL A 74 -11.15 -15.45 9.02
CA VAL A 74 -9.92 -14.98 9.66
C VAL A 74 -10.18 -13.75 10.55
N PRO A 75 -9.46 -13.56 11.68
CA PRO A 75 -9.59 -12.36 12.51
C PRO A 75 -9.45 -11.06 11.71
N ARG A 76 -10.29 -10.06 12.02
CA ARG A 76 -10.40 -8.80 11.24
C ARG A 76 -9.05 -8.10 10.97
N ALA A 77 -8.15 -8.06 11.96
CA ALA A 77 -6.84 -7.42 11.81
C ALA A 77 -5.95 -8.16 10.79
N LYS A 78 -5.91 -9.49 10.85
CA LYS A 78 -5.16 -10.33 9.90
C LYS A 78 -5.75 -10.24 8.49
N SER A 79 -7.07 -10.37 8.38
CA SER A 79 -7.79 -10.25 7.11
C SER A 79 -7.51 -8.90 6.43
N SER A 80 -7.55 -7.79 7.18
CA SER A 80 -7.24 -6.45 6.64
C SER A 80 -5.78 -6.34 6.17
N ARG A 81 -4.84 -6.98 6.87
CA ARG A 81 -3.45 -7.05 6.45
C ARG A 81 -3.28 -7.86 5.16
N LEU A 82 -3.94 -9.04 5.08
CA LEU A 82 -3.87 -9.91 3.90
C LEU A 82 -4.43 -9.21 2.66
N VAL A 83 -5.60 -8.56 2.78
CA VAL A 83 -6.20 -7.82 1.65
C VAL A 83 -5.25 -6.75 1.12
N ARG A 84 -4.64 -5.96 2.00
CA ARG A 84 -3.67 -4.93 1.57
C ARG A 84 -2.47 -5.54 0.86
N LEU A 85 -1.88 -6.61 1.42
CA LEU A 85 -0.75 -7.32 0.80
C LEU A 85 -1.12 -7.89 -0.57
N LEU A 86 -2.31 -8.46 -0.72
CA LEU A 86 -2.77 -9.02 -2.01
C LEU A 86 -2.97 -7.92 -3.06
N VAL A 87 -3.57 -6.80 -2.68
CA VAL A 87 -3.75 -5.65 -3.58
C VAL A 87 -2.40 -5.04 -3.98
N ASP A 88 -1.43 -5.00 -3.07
CA ASP A 88 -0.09 -4.48 -3.36
C ASP A 88 0.73 -5.37 -4.30
N ARG A 89 0.40 -6.67 -4.43
CA ARG A 89 1.06 -7.58 -5.39
C ARG A 89 0.88 -7.16 -6.85
N PHE A 90 -0.20 -6.44 -7.19
CA PHE A 90 -0.36 -5.90 -8.54
C PHE A 90 0.73 -4.92 -8.96
N ASN A 91 1.43 -4.29 -8.00
CA ASN A 91 2.53 -3.35 -8.31
C ASN A 91 3.70 -4.03 -9.05
N GLY A 92 3.90 -5.33 -8.86
CA GLY A 92 4.90 -6.12 -9.57
C GLY A 92 4.47 -6.53 -10.98
N ILE A 93 3.20 -6.32 -11.36
CA ILE A 93 2.65 -6.78 -12.65
C ILE A 93 2.65 -5.62 -13.65
N ARG A 94 3.27 -5.83 -14.81
CA ARG A 94 3.29 -4.84 -15.90
C ARG A 94 1.87 -4.63 -16.45
N GLY A 95 1.42 -3.36 -16.48
CA GLY A 95 0.05 -3.06 -16.94
C GLY A 95 -1.05 -3.42 -15.92
N GLY A 96 -0.69 -3.78 -14.69
CA GLY A 96 -1.63 -4.19 -13.64
C GLY A 96 -2.48 -3.08 -13.03
N ILE A 97 -2.31 -1.81 -13.42
CA ILE A 97 -3.01 -0.66 -12.79
C ILE A 97 -4.53 -0.78 -12.95
N GLN A 98 -5.05 -1.07 -14.13
CA GLN A 98 -6.50 -1.16 -14.33
C GLN A 98 -7.13 -2.38 -13.62
N PRO A 99 -6.57 -3.61 -13.70
CA PRO A 99 -6.98 -4.73 -12.86
C PRO A 99 -6.91 -4.42 -11.36
N GLN A 100 -5.87 -3.73 -10.90
CA GLN A 100 -5.73 -3.31 -9.50
C GLN A 100 -6.84 -2.35 -9.07
N ILE A 101 -7.20 -1.36 -9.90
CA ILE A 101 -8.32 -0.45 -9.65
C ILE A 101 -9.62 -1.24 -9.51
N ASN A 102 -9.91 -2.15 -10.43
CA ASN A 102 -11.12 -2.96 -10.41
C ASN A 102 -11.19 -3.85 -9.15
N THR A 103 -10.06 -4.47 -8.79
CA THR A 103 -9.95 -5.29 -7.57
C THR A 103 -10.14 -4.42 -6.31
N CYS A 104 -9.52 -3.25 -6.24
CA CYS A 104 -9.71 -2.31 -5.14
C CYS A 104 -11.17 -1.91 -4.98
N GLN A 105 -11.85 -1.59 -6.07
CA GLN A 105 -13.28 -1.23 -6.04
C GLN A 105 -14.13 -2.40 -5.54
N GLY A 106 -13.89 -3.62 -6.03
CA GLY A 106 -14.60 -4.82 -5.56
C GLY A 106 -14.38 -5.08 -4.06
N MET A 107 -13.13 -4.91 -3.58
CA MET A 107 -12.81 -5.09 -2.17
C MET A 107 -13.35 -3.97 -1.27
N ILE A 108 -13.52 -2.75 -1.80
CA ILE A 108 -14.20 -1.66 -1.09
C ILE A 108 -15.68 -2.00 -0.88
N GLU A 109 -16.37 -2.48 -1.92
CA GLU A 109 -17.79 -2.90 -1.78
C GLU A 109 -17.93 -4.08 -0.81
N TRP A 110 -17.06 -5.07 -0.90
CA TRP A 110 -17.01 -6.17 0.06
C TRP A 110 -16.76 -5.70 1.49
N SER A 111 -15.82 -4.75 1.69
CA SER A 111 -15.54 -4.21 3.03
C SER A 111 -16.71 -3.42 3.61
N LYS A 112 -17.53 -2.78 2.78
CA LYS A 112 -18.77 -2.12 3.19
C LYS A 112 -19.82 -3.15 3.64
N SER A 113 -20.01 -4.23 2.88
CA SER A 113 -20.97 -5.29 3.25
C SER A 113 -20.61 -5.97 4.56
N GLU A 114 -19.31 -6.11 4.86
CA GLU A 114 -18.80 -6.70 6.11
C GLU A 114 -18.63 -5.69 7.26
N ASN A 115 -19.05 -4.42 7.09
CA ASN A 115 -18.88 -3.34 8.08
C ASN A 115 -17.44 -3.20 8.59
N ARG A 116 -16.46 -3.18 7.66
CA ARG A 116 -15.02 -3.06 7.94
C ARG A 116 -14.51 -1.68 7.56
N GLU A 117 -14.92 -0.65 8.31
CA GLU A 117 -14.65 0.75 7.98
C GLU A 117 -13.17 1.09 7.81
N TYR A 118 -12.29 0.65 8.73
CA TYR A 118 -10.85 0.92 8.62
C TYR A 118 -10.21 0.30 7.38
N LEU A 119 -10.64 -0.91 7.00
CA LEU A 119 -10.17 -1.54 5.76
C LEU A 119 -10.67 -0.78 4.53
N ARG A 120 -11.93 -0.37 4.53
CA ARG A 120 -12.52 0.45 3.46
C ARG A 120 -11.72 1.73 3.24
N GLN A 121 -11.47 2.49 4.31
CA GLN A 121 -10.72 3.76 4.25
C GLN A 121 -9.29 3.54 3.73
N ALA A 122 -8.59 2.50 4.19
CA ALA A 122 -7.26 2.17 3.70
C ALA A 122 -7.26 1.80 2.20
N LEU A 123 -8.26 1.05 1.74
CA LEU A 123 -8.42 0.69 0.32
C LEU A 123 -8.82 1.92 -0.53
N GLU A 124 -9.69 2.79 -0.01
CA GLU A 124 -10.04 4.05 -0.68
C GLU A 124 -8.82 4.98 -0.81
N THR A 125 -7.96 5.06 0.22
CA THR A 125 -6.67 5.79 0.14
C THR A 125 -5.75 5.18 -0.91
N ARG A 126 -5.68 3.85 -0.98
CA ARG A 126 -4.92 3.15 -2.03
C ARG A 126 -5.50 3.43 -3.42
N LEU A 127 -6.82 3.44 -3.56
CA LEU A 127 -7.50 3.75 -4.81
C LEU A 127 -7.22 5.18 -5.29
N VAL A 128 -7.12 6.15 -4.36
CA VAL A 128 -6.69 7.54 -4.67
C VAL A 128 -5.29 7.54 -5.31
N SER A 129 -4.34 6.80 -4.73
CA SER A 129 -2.99 6.67 -5.32
C SER A 129 -3.05 6.08 -6.74
N LEU A 130 -3.84 5.03 -6.95
CA LEU A 130 -4.00 4.42 -8.27
C LEU A 130 -4.66 5.34 -9.29
N TYR A 131 -5.62 6.17 -8.89
CA TYR A 131 -6.20 7.19 -9.75
C TYR A 131 -5.18 8.27 -10.13
N LEU A 132 -4.30 8.67 -9.21
CA LEU A 132 -3.20 9.58 -9.50
C LEU A 132 -2.25 8.97 -10.53
N ASP A 133 -1.83 7.72 -10.35
CA ASP A 133 -0.92 7.01 -11.25
C ASP A 133 -1.54 6.77 -12.64
N SER A 134 -2.88 6.60 -12.70
CA SER A 134 -3.64 6.45 -13.95
C SER A 134 -4.11 7.78 -14.56
N HIS A 135 -3.65 8.93 -14.03
CA HIS A 135 -4.01 10.29 -14.48
C HIS A 135 -5.51 10.63 -14.38
N LYS A 136 -6.28 9.92 -13.56
CA LYS A 136 -7.70 10.18 -13.30
C LYS A 136 -7.88 11.19 -12.15
N TYR A 137 -7.39 12.42 -12.35
CA TYR A 137 -7.29 13.42 -11.27
C TYR A 137 -8.64 13.87 -10.70
N THR A 138 -9.69 13.92 -11.53
CA THR A 138 -11.03 14.31 -11.09
C THR A 138 -11.63 13.29 -10.13
N ASP A 139 -11.49 12.00 -10.44
CA ASP A 139 -11.98 10.90 -9.61
C ASP A 139 -11.18 10.82 -8.30
N SER A 140 -9.86 11.04 -8.39
CA SER A 140 -8.97 11.16 -7.22
C SER A 140 -9.45 12.26 -6.28
N LEU A 141 -9.67 13.50 -6.76
CA LEU A 141 -10.11 14.62 -5.93
C LEU A 141 -11.49 14.41 -5.30
N ASN A 142 -12.43 13.83 -6.04
CA ASN A 142 -13.76 13.51 -5.53
C ASN A 142 -13.69 12.52 -4.37
N LEU A 143 -12.86 11.47 -4.50
CA LEU A 143 -12.67 10.46 -3.46
C LEU A 143 -11.93 11.05 -2.26
N ILE A 144 -10.89 11.88 -2.48
CA ILE A 144 -10.17 12.61 -1.42
C ILE A 144 -11.12 13.48 -0.60
N ALA A 145 -11.98 14.27 -1.25
CA ALA A 145 -12.91 15.16 -0.55
C ALA A 145 -13.85 14.37 0.39
N LYS A 146 -14.33 13.21 -0.06
CA LYS A 146 -15.16 12.30 0.74
C LYS A 146 -14.38 11.73 1.92
N LEU A 147 -13.18 11.17 1.68
CA LEU A 147 -12.31 10.62 2.73
C LEU A 147 -11.95 11.64 3.79
N LEU A 148 -11.55 12.86 3.39
CA LEU A 148 -11.21 13.92 4.33
C LEU A 148 -12.40 14.34 5.21
N ALA A 149 -13.62 14.35 4.67
CA ALA A 149 -14.82 14.66 5.45
C ALA A 149 -15.11 13.59 6.52
N GLU A 150 -14.84 12.33 6.22
CA GLU A 150 -15.00 11.19 7.15
C GLU A 150 -13.86 11.15 8.18
N LEU A 151 -12.60 11.23 7.73
CA LEU A 151 -11.42 11.14 8.60
C LEU A 151 -11.31 12.28 9.61
N LYS A 152 -11.76 13.49 9.24
CA LYS A 152 -11.84 14.62 10.18
C LYS A 152 -12.82 14.38 11.32
N LYS A 153 -13.90 13.63 11.10
CA LYS A 153 -14.86 13.25 12.15
C LYS A 153 -14.30 12.19 13.09
N LEU A 154 -13.44 11.29 12.56
CA LEU A 154 -12.80 10.20 13.32
C LEU A 154 -11.52 10.65 14.02
N ASP A 155 -10.98 11.82 13.66
CA ASP A 155 -9.67 12.36 14.11
C ASP A 155 -8.51 11.37 13.89
N ASP A 156 -8.57 10.56 12.80
CA ASP A 156 -7.46 9.67 12.42
C ASP A 156 -6.37 10.48 11.70
N LYS A 157 -5.46 11.03 12.51
CA LYS A 157 -4.40 11.91 12.03
C LYS A 157 -3.41 11.22 11.11
N MET A 158 -3.14 9.93 11.31
CA MET A 158 -2.21 9.19 10.44
C MET A 158 -2.76 9.10 9.01
N GLN A 159 -4.01 8.69 8.86
CA GLN A 159 -4.65 8.65 7.54
C GLN A 159 -4.87 10.04 6.95
N LEU A 160 -5.15 11.05 7.79
CA LEU A 160 -5.22 12.45 7.33
C LEU A 160 -3.92 12.93 6.69
N VAL A 161 -2.76 12.57 7.25
CA VAL A 161 -1.45 12.90 6.65
C VAL A 161 -1.32 12.28 5.26
N GLU A 162 -1.62 10.98 5.13
CA GLU A 162 -1.51 10.26 3.85
C GLU A 162 -2.45 10.85 2.79
N VAL A 163 -3.70 11.11 3.15
CA VAL A 163 -4.71 11.63 2.20
C VAL A 163 -4.40 13.08 1.79
N HIS A 164 -3.98 13.96 2.73
CA HIS A 164 -3.56 15.32 2.37
C HIS A 164 -2.27 15.34 1.54
N LEU A 165 -1.35 14.38 1.74
CA LEU A 165 -0.17 14.24 0.89
C LEU A 165 -0.57 13.85 -0.55
N LEU A 166 -1.49 12.90 -0.71
CA LEU A 166 -2.05 12.51 -2.02
C LEU A 166 -2.82 13.68 -2.67
N GLU A 167 -3.55 14.47 -1.88
CA GLU A 167 -4.22 15.69 -2.34
C GLU A 167 -3.20 16.69 -2.91
N SER A 168 -2.10 16.92 -2.18
CA SER A 168 -1.02 17.80 -2.66
C SER A 168 -0.41 17.31 -3.96
N ARG A 169 -0.14 16.00 -4.09
CA ARG A 169 0.39 15.38 -5.32
C ARG A 169 -0.58 15.53 -6.50
N THR A 170 -1.87 15.33 -6.24
CA THR A 170 -2.91 15.46 -7.27
C THR A 170 -3.03 16.90 -7.76
N PHE A 171 -3.01 17.91 -6.86
CA PHE A 171 -3.00 19.31 -7.26
C PHE A 171 -1.69 19.72 -7.97
N MET A 172 -0.56 19.12 -7.59
CA MET A 172 0.71 19.33 -8.28
C MET A 172 0.64 18.80 -9.72
N ALA A 173 0.09 17.61 -9.94
CA ALA A 173 -0.10 17.03 -11.27
C ALA A 173 -1.02 17.90 -12.15
N LEU A 174 -2.01 18.57 -11.54
CA LEU A 174 -2.88 19.55 -12.18
C LEU A 174 -2.23 20.95 -12.34
N LYS A 175 -0.95 21.12 -11.96
CA LYS A 175 -0.21 22.39 -11.96
C LYS A 175 -0.87 23.50 -11.12
N ASN A 176 -1.63 23.13 -10.10
CA ASN A 176 -2.24 24.07 -9.15
C ASN A 176 -1.37 24.18 -7.89
N LEU A 177 -0.28 24.94 -7.98
CA LEU A 177 0.70 25.10 -6.89
C LEU A 177 0.08 25.65 -5.59
N PRO A 178 -0.79 26.70 -5.61
CA PRO A 178 -1.37 27.21 -4.37
C PRO A 178 -2.18 26.18 -3.59
N LYS A 179 -3.01 25.36 -4.28
CA LYS A 179 -3.80 24.31 -3.63
C LYS A 179 -2.91 23.16 -3.17
N SER A 180 -1.89 22.78 -3.96
CA SER A 180 -0.91 21.77 -3.57
C SER A 180 -0.19 22.16 -2.29
N ARG A 181 0.23 23.43 -2.16
CA ARG A 181 0.88 23.96 -0.97
C ARG A 181 -0.06 23.94 0.26
N ALA A 182 -1.32 24.36 0.09
CA ALA A 182 -2.30 24.33 1.19
C ALA A 182 -2.55 22.92 1.70
N ALA A 183 -2.69 21.93 0.80
CA ALA A 183 -2.84 20.53 1.15
C ALA A 183 -1.59 19.98 1.89
N LEU A 184 -0.38 20.30 1.40
CA LEU A 184 0.87 19.89 2.04
C LEU A 184 1.03 20.51 3.44
N THR A 185 0.64 21.78 3.61
CA THR A 185 0.64 22.43 4.93
C THR A 185 -0.30 21.71 5.90
N SER A 186 -1.49 21.31 5.43
CA SER A 186 -2.44 20.52 6.22
C SER A 186 -1.86 19.16 6.61
N ALA A 187 -1.19 18.47 5.66
CA ALA A 187 -0.51 17.21 5.91
C ALA A 187 0.57 17.37 7.00
N ARG A 188 1.44 18.37 6.88
CA ARG A 188 2.51 18.65 7.87
C ARG A 188 1.96 19.02 9.24
N THR A 189 0.87 19.79 9.28
CA THR A 189 0.21 20.14 10.56
C THR A 189 -0.32 18.90 11.25
N ALA A 190 -0.95 17.98 10.53
CA ALA A 190 -1.39 16.71 11.08
C ALA A 190 -0.21 15.83 11.52
N ALA A 191 0.86 15.75 10.70
CA ALA A 191 2.06 14.98 10.99
C ALA A 191 2.79 15.46 12.26
N ASN A 192 2.87 16.78 12.48
CA ASN A 192 3.51 17.37 13.66
C ASN A 192 2.75 17.07 14.98
N SER A 193 1.50 16.64 14.90
CA SER A 193 0.69 16.32 16.09
C SER A 193 0.79 14.86 16.53
N ILE A 194 1.50 14.01 15.76
CA ILE A 194 1.65 12.56 16.00
C ILE A 194 3.09 12.12 15.77
N TYR A 195 3.43 10.90 16.17
CA TYR A 195 4.65 10.27 15.71
C TYR A 195 4.48 9.81 14.25
N THR A 196 5.19 10.46 13.35
CA THR A 196 5.17 10.13 11.92
C THR A 196 6.29 9.13 11.60
N PRO A 197 5.98 7.96 11.01
CA PRO A 197 7.01 7.01 10.59
C PRO A 197 8.00 7.63 9.60
N PRO A 198 9.30 7.30 9.67
CA PRO A 198 10.33 7.89 8.80
C PRO A 198 10.03 7.82 7.29
N PRO A 199 9.45 6.72 6.74
CA PRO A 199 9.09 6.68 5.32
C PRO A 199 8.02 7.69 4.93
N LEU A 200 7.06 7.97 5.80
CA LEU A 200 6.02 8.96 5.54
C LEU A 200 6.56 10.39 5.69
N GLN A 201 7.44 10.62 6.68
CA GLN A 201 8.14 11.89 6.82
C GLN A 201 8.98 12.20 5.57
N ALA A 202 9.75 11.23 5.08
CA ALA A 202 10.54 11.39 3.85
C ALA A 202 9.66 11.72 2.64
N GLN A 203 8.44 11.18 2.56
CA GLN A 203 7.51 11.52 1.49
C GLN A 203 6.97 12.96 1.60
N LEU A 204 6.76 13.47 2.82
CA LEU A 204 6.37 14.86 3.06
C LEU A 204 7.49 15.82 2.67
N ASP A 205 8.72 15.49 3.00
CA ASP A 205 9.89 16.29 2.68
C ASP A 205 10.18 16.26 1.17
N LEU A 206 10.05 15.11 0.52
CA LEU A 206 10.12 15.00 -0.93
C LEU A 206 9.11 15.90 -1.62
N GLN A 207 7.85 15.88 -1.19
CA GLN A 207 6.79 16.72 -1.77
C GLN A 207 7.06 18.20 -1.52
N SER A 208 7.63 18.55 -0.35
CA SER A 208 8.06 19.92 -0.06
C SER A 208 9.18 20.38 -1.00
N GLY A 209 10.19 19.54 -1.21
CA GLY A 209 11.29 19.81 -2.14
C GLY A 209 10.80 20.04 -3.57
N ILE A 210 9.87 19.19 -4.04
CA ILE A 210 9.26 19.33 -5.38
C ILE A 210 8.52 20.67 -5.49
N LEU A 211 7.70 21.06 -4.50
CA LEU A 211 6.96 22.32 -4.50
C LEU A 211 7.88 23.53 -4.54
N HIS A 212 8.90 23.57 -3.68
CA HIS A 212 9.88 24.68 -3.67
C HIS A 212 10.68 24.75 -4.97
N SER A 213 10.99 23.62 -5.58
CA SER A 213 11.67 23.57 -6.88
C SER A 213 10.78 24.17 -8.01
N GLU A 214 9.49 23.86 -8.05
CA GLU A 214 8.53 24.43 -9.02
C GLU A 214 8.31 25.95 -8.82
N GLU A 215 8.50 26.43 -7.59
CA GLU A 215 8.44 27.86 -7.27
C GLU A 215 9.75 28.61 -7.50
N GLY A 216 10.83 27.90 -7.87
CA GLY A 216 12.14 28.48 -8.13
C GLY A 216 13.02 28.69 -6.88
N ASP A 217 12.56 28.26 -5.70
CA ASP A 217 13.36 28.29 -4.46
C ASP A 217 14.24 27.04 -4.36
N PHE A 218 15.26 26.95 -5.18
CA PHE A 218 16.14 25.80 -5.25
C PHE A 218 16.97 25.56 -3.99
N LYS A 219 17.23 26.62 -3.21
CA LYS A 219 17.99 26.49 -1.97
C LYS A 219 17.20 25.71 -0.92
N THR A 220 15.96 26.06 -0.71
CA THR A 220 15.07 25.34 0.21
C THR A 220 14.73 23.95 -0.33
N ALA A 221 14.50 23.82 -1.65
CA ALA A 221 14.26 22.52 -2.29
C ALA A 221 15.41 21.54 -2.05
N TYR A 222 16.66 22.00 -2.19
CA TYR A 222 17.85 21.17 -1.92
C TYR A 222 17.87 20.63 -0.49
N SER A 223 17.57 21.48 0.52
CA SER A 223 17.55 21.05 1.91
C SER A 223 16.51 19.92 2.14
N TYR A 224 15.31 20.05 1.58
CA TYR A 224 14.28 19.02 1.69
C TYR A 224 14.64 17.73 0.96
N PHE A 225 15.25 17.80 -0.21
CA PHE A 225 15.74 16.59 -0.91
C PHE A 225 16.83 15.89 -0.12
N PHE A 226 17.71 16.65 0.52
CA PHE A 226 18.76 16.08 1.37
C PHE A 226 18.17 15.38 2.60
N GLU A 227 17.21 16.01 3.31
CA GLU A 227 16.47 15.40 4.43
C GLU A 227 15.75 14.11 4.00
N THR A 228 15.14 14.12 2.81
CA THR A 228 14.50 12.92 2.23
C THR A 228 15.50 11.78 2.05
N MET A 229 16.67 12.07 1.48
CA MET A 229 17.73 11.07 1.27
C MET A 229 18.26 10.51 2.59
N GLU A 230 18.55 11.37 3.58
CA GLU A 230 18.99 10.94 4.92
C GLU A 230 17.92 10.06 5.60
N GLY A 231 16.65 10.47 5.56
CA GLY A 231 15.53 9.73 6.15
C GLY A 231 15.36 8.34 5.55
N ILE A 232 15.46 8.20 4.23
CA ILE A 232 15.39 6.91 3.54
C ILE A 232 16.63 6.05 3.83
N ALA A 233 17.83 6.64 3.82
CA ALA A 233 19.08 5.92 4.07
C ALA A 233 19.11 5.31 5.49
N VAL A 234 18.70 6.06 6.49
CA VAL A 234 18.59 5.58 7.89
C VAL A 234 17.56 4.45 8.00
N TYR A 235 16.42 4.56 7.31
CA TYR A 235 15.40 3.53 7.33
C TYR A 235 15.83 2.24 6.60
N ALA A 236 16.52 2.39 5.47
CA ALA A 236 17.01 1.25 4.68
C ALA A 236 18.18 0.52 5.35
N ASN A 237 18.98 1.23 6.16
CA ASN A 237 20.13 0.66 6.86
C ASN A 237 20.16 1.04 8.36
N PRO A 238 19.27 0.46 9.18
CA PRO A 238 19.16 0.79 10.61
C PRO A 238 20.40 0.45 11.44
N LYS A 239 21.40 -0.22 10.85
CA LYS A 239 22.70 -0.56 11.45
C LYS A 239 23.87 0.30 10.89
N GLY A 240 23.57 1.31 10.08
CA GLY A 240 24.56 2.26 9.59
C GLY A 240 25.13 3.11 10.74
N PRO A 241 26.34 3.70 10.60
CA PRO A 241 27.00 4.46 11.67
C PRO A 241 26.08 5.58 12.16
N THR A 242 25.71 5.50 13.43
CA THR A 242 25.06 6.60 14.14
C THR A 242 26.01 7.79 14.12
N LYS A 243 25.49 9.00 13.87
CA LYS A 243 26.20 10.29 13.81
C LYS A 243 26.99 10.64 15.10
N GLY A 244 27.68 9.71 15.71
CA GLY A 244 28.41 9.86 16.98
C GLY A 244 29.79 9.23 17.01
N GLU A 245 30.16 8.42 16.02
CA GLU A 245 31.43 7.67 16.08
C GLU A 245 32.54 8.19 15.13
N ALA A 246 32.36 9.35 14.52
CA ALA A 246 33.33 9.92 13.56
C ALA A 246 34.09 11.12 14.12
N SER A 247 34.37 11.20 15.43
CA SER A 247 35.20 12.29 15.96
C SER A 247 35.94 11.92 17.23
N ASP A 248 36.76 10.89 17.20
CA ASP A 248 37.82 10.72 18.21
C ASP A 248 39.02 9.93 17.66
N ASP A 249 39.56 10.30 16.49
CA ASP A 249 40.88 9.90 16.04
C ASP A 249 41.42 10.92 15.02
N ILE A 250 41.89 12.07 15.52
CA ILE A 250 43.03 12.86 14.96
C ILE A 250 43.74 13.55 16.10
#